data_42fa02bbe5fbde3e207bc3e6fdd46229
#
_entry.id   42fa02bbe5fbde3e207bc3e6fdd46229
#
_cell.length_a   1.000
_cell.length_b   1.000
_cell.length_c   1.000
_cell.angle_alpha   90.00
_cell.angle_beta   90.00
_cell.angle_gamma   90.00
#
_symmetry.space_group_name_H-M   'P 1'
#
loop_
_entity.id
_entity.type
_entity.pdbx_description
1 polymer ?
#
loop_
_entity_poly.entity_id
_entity_poly.type
_entity_poly.pdbx_seq_one_letter_code
_entity_poly.pdbx_strand_id
1 'polypeptide(L)'
;MFPLTRPFRQGLATAALVMFTIMPTALVAMYAWRINRPGHIRDVEIELGRQLGLQVTLEAVRYPRPGELVYQGIVLRQEEPRGKGLIEIARAGLVRLVRGDRELTLHAENLKLSGESPRQALAQVGSLLQRSGLLPLDRINLAAPACELDLGHEGLRYAIGDLAGEFIADPANPTLRVAYRLAEPGSATRCELTLNRDRAANPVRSSLVLKTLEGLPLPARVLDVFFETADWLGQRAKVEGTLALSQAGGGDWDADFQGNLIDVDLATLVGKRFPHHQLSGTARIAVQRARWGERSSQQAGWREARGELSASQGTIGVDLLQALAREMKFRLSPRISRLDPRKTEVEFRSLGLAFHMQPSGEIHLAGALGNEFSPDTVLVNATAPLAFAPSGTASVHGLIKTLFPVADSPPGVMVPLTPQSRLLLCLPVAPEIAAKSGRTLGGN
;
A
#
# COMPACT_ATOMS: atom_id res chain seq x y z
N MET A 1 33.27 24.36 -68.44
CA MET A 1 34.07 23.93 -67.28
C MET A 1 35.21 24.88 -67.08
N PHE A 2 35.20 25.77 -66.12
CA PHE A 2 36.29 26.71 -65.84
C PHE A 2 37.42 25.91 -65.13
N PRO A 3 38.64 25.92 -65.65
CA PRO A 3 39.77 25.25 -65.00
C PRO A 3 40.12 25.97 -63.69
N LEU A 4 39.86 25.36 -62.57
CA LEU A 4 40.24 25.85 -61.24
C LEU A 4 41.76 26.04 -61.21
N THR A 5 42.25 27.25 -60.98
CA THR A 5 43.65 27.61 -60.86
C THR A 5 44.31 26.86 -59.68
N ARG A 6 45.61 26.49 -59.80
CA ARG A 6 46.37 25.80 -58.73
C ARG A 6 46.17 26.38 -57.30
N PRO A 7 46.23 27.70 -57.08
CA PRO A 7 46.06 28.30 -55.74
C PRO A 7 44.66 28.09 -55.22
N PHE A 8 43.60 28.09 -56.08
CA PHE A 8 42.24 27.88 -55.68
C PHE A 8 42.01 26.41 -55.26
N ARG A 9 42.62 25.45 -55.93
CA ARG A 9 42.59 24.03 -55.53
C ARG A 9 43.29 23.79 -54.19
N GLN A 10 44.41 24.42 -53.94
CA GLN A 10 45.11 24.37 -52.67
C GLN A 10 44.29 24.99 -51.55
N GLY A 11 43.69 26.17 -51.79
CA GLY A 11 42.79 26.80 -50.84
C GLY A 11 41.55 25.94 -50.50
N LEU A 12 40.96 25.32 -51.53
CA LEU A 12 39.81 24.44 -51.32
C LEU A 12 40.21 23.18 -50.55
N ALA A 13 41.38 22.58 -50.85
CA ALA A 13 41.87 21.43 -50.11
C ALA A 13 42.19 21.74 -48.64
N THR A 14 42.80 22.92 -48.40
CA THR A 14 43.05 23.41 -47.03
C THR A 14 41.77 23.69 -46.28
N ALA A 15 40.80 24.34 -46.92
CA ALA A 15 39.47 24.62 -46.33
C ALA A 15 38.75 23.30 -46.03
N ALA A 16 38.80 22.31 -46.91
CA ALA A 16 38.23 20.98 -46.67
C ALA A 16 38.93 20.26 -45.50
N LEU A 17 40.24 20.31 -45.43
CA LEU A 17 41.00 19.74 -44.30
C LEU A 17 40.63 20.39 -42.99
N VAL A 18 40.56 21.71 -42.94
CA VAL A 18 40.13 22.43 -41.71
C VAL A 18 38.70 22.07 -41.33
N MET A 19 37.79 22.10 -42.29
CA MET A 19 36.35 21.85 -42.03
C MET A 19 36.04 20.41 -41.66
N PHE A 20 36.69 19.42 -42.28
CA PHE A 20 36.36 18.00 -42.11
C PHE A 20 37.30 17.24 -41.15
N THR A 21 38.46 17.82 -40.80
CA THR A 21 39.42 17.16 -39.91
C THR A 21 39.71 17.99 -38.66
N ILE A 22 40.16 19.22 -38.80
CA ILE A 22 40.61 20.02 -37.66
C ILE A 22 39.42 20.45 -36.80
N MET A 23 38.35 20.95 -37.41
CA MET A 23 37.18 21.43 -36.69
C MET A 23 36.47 20.31 -35.91
N PRO A 24 36.16 19.13 -36.47
CA PRO A 24 35.56 18.04 -35.71
C PRO A 24 36.49 17.53 -34.59
N THR A 25 37.82 17.44 -34.86
CA THR A 25 38.79 17.01 -33.84
C THR A 25 38.87 18.03 -32.68
N ALA A 26 38.87 19.32 -32.98
CA ALA A 26 38.85 20.38 -31.97
C ALA A 26 37.54 20.37 -31.15
N LEU A 27 36.38 20.13 -31.79
CA LEU A 27 35.13 19.98 -31.11
C LEU A 27 35.10 18.78 -30.14
N VAL A 28 35.63 17.62 -30.60
CA VAL A 28 35.75 16.44 -29.74
C VAL A 28 36.73 16.69 -28.59
N ALA A 29 37.86 17.33 -28.83
CA ALA A 29 38.83 17.68 -27.79
C ALA A 29 38.24 18.66 -26.77
N MET A 30 37.51 19.68 -27.23
CA MET A 30 36.80 20.63 -26.35
C MET A 30 35.69 19.95 -25.54
N TYR A 31 34.96 19.04 -26.16
CA TYR A 31 33.92 18.25 -25.47
C TYR A 31 34.54 17.35 -24.40
N ALA A 32 35.62 16.62 -24.75
CA ALA A 32 36.37 15.79 -23.81
C ALA A 32 36.93 16.61 -22.63
N TRP A 33 37.49 17.77 -22.92
CA TRP A 33 37.99 18.67 -21.87
C TRP A 33 36.85 19.18 -20.95
N ARG A 34 35.70 19.53 -21.51
CA ARG A 34 34.53 19.98 -20.73
C ARG A 34 34.03 18.89 -19.79
N ILE A 35 33.95 17.63 -20.25
CA ILE A 35 33.48 16.49 -19.42
C ILE A 35 34.49 16.15 -18.32
N ASN A 36 35.80 16.27 -18.60
CA ASN A 36 36.86 15.93 -17.64
C ASN A 36 37.20 17.08 -16.67
N ARG A 37 36.46 18.20 -16.71
CA ARG A 37 36.63 19.28 -15.72
C ARG A 37 36.30 18.81 -14.32
N PRO A 38 37.08 19.20 -13.28
CA PRO A 38 36.75 18.88 -11.88
C PRO A 38 35.37 19.38 -11.44
N GLY A 39 34.87 20.49 -12.03
CA GLY A 39 33.54 21.04 -11.73
C GLY A 39 32.37 20.36 -12.45
N HIS A 40 32.65 19.49 -13.44
CA HIS A 40 31.58 18.89 -14.25
C HIS A 40 30.60 18.05 -13.44
N ILE A 41 31.09 17.27 -12.47
CA ILE A 41 30.25 16.47 -11.57
C ILE A 41 29.29 17.38 -10.81
N ARG A 42 29.80 18.50 -10.28
CA ARG A 42 28.99 19.47 -9.54
C ARG A 42 27.93 20.15 -10.42
N ASP A 43 28.26 20.44 -11.67
CA ASP A 43 27.28 20.99 -12.62
C ASP A 43 26.15 19.99 -12.91
N VAL A 44 26.48 18.68 -13.03
CA VAL A 44 25.50 17.62 -13.20
C VAL A 44 24.65 17.41 -11.94
N GLU A 45 25.26 17.46 -10.75
CA GLU A 45 24.53 17.38 -9.46
C GLU A 45 23.50 18.50 -9.33
N ILE A 46 23.89 19.74 -9.66
CA ILE A 46 23.00 20.93 -9.61
C ILE A 46 21.86 20.77 -10.62
N GLU A 47 22.17 20.34 -11.85
CA GLU A 47 21.16 20.17 -12.90
C GLU A 47 20.16 19.06 -12.56
N LEU A 48 20.63 17.90 -12.11
CA LEU A 48 19.78 16.81 -11.63
C LEU A 48 18.97 17.25 -10.41
N GLY A 49 19.60 17.94 -9.47
CA GLY A 49 18.94 18.46 -8.29
C GLY A 49 17.78 19.40 -8.64
N ARG A 50 17.99 20.29 -9.60
CA ARG A 50 16.96 21.22 -10.10
C ARG A 50 15.80 20.48 -10.79
N GLN A 51 16.11 19.46 -11.59
CA GLN A 51 15.11 18.68 -12.32
C GLN A 51 14.26 17.81 -11.40
N LEU A 52 14.90 17.19 -10.40
CA LEU A 52 14.23 16.29 -9.45
C LEU A 52 13.59 17.03 -8.27
N GLY A 53 14.03 18.26 -7.98
CA GLY A 53 13.64 18.99 -6.76
C GLY A 53 14.24 18.36 -5.48
N LEU A 54 15.41 17.71 -5.61
CA LEU A 54 16.12 16.98 -4.56
C LEU A 54 17.58 17.44 -4.52
N GLN A 55 18.24 17.23 -3.39
CA GLN A 55 19.69 17.37 -3.36
C GLN A 55 20.32 16.07 -3.87
N VAL A 56 21.16 16.17 -4.89
CA VAL A 56 21.84 15.05 -5.54
C VAL A 56 23.33 15.14 -5.25
N THR A 57 23.97 14.03 -4.90
CA THR A 57 25.42 13.88 -4.81
C THR A 57 25.86 12.69 -5.66
N LEU A 58 26.98 12.84 -6.37
CA LEU A 58 27.54 11.85 -7.29
C LEU A 58 29.02 11.65 -7.00
N GLU A 59 29.51 10.40 -7.07
CA GLU A 59 30.94 10.11 -7.00
C GLU A 59 31.62 10.29 -8.36
N ALA A 60 30.96 9.82 -9.45
CA ALA A 60 31.46 9.98 -10.79
C ALA A 60 30.34 9.95 -11.84
N VAL A 61 30.63 10.58 -12.98
CA VAL A 61 29.79 10.55 -14.19
C VAL A 61 30.63 10.05 -15.35
N ARG A 62 30.13 9.06 -16.09
CA ARG A 62 30.81 8.47 -17.25
C ARG A 62 29.90 8.50 -18.47
N TYR A 63 30.48 8.62 -19.64
CA TYR A 63 29.80 8.68 -20.95
C TYR A 63 30.36 7.53 -21.85
N PRO A 64 29.94 6.26 -21.63
CA PRO A 64 30.50 5.13 -22.37
C PRO A 64 30.23 5.21 -23.87
N ARG A 65 29.04 5.66 -24.25
CA ARG A 65 28.59 5.78 -25.65
C ARG A 65 27.69 7.01 -25.83
N PRO A 66 27.50 7.51 -27.03
CA PRO A 66 26.50 8.53 -27.33
C PRO A 66 25.10 8.05 -26.87
N GLY A 67 24.39 8.87 -26.10
CA GLY A 67 23.07 8.53 -25.53
C GLY A 67 23.09 7.63 -24.29
N GLU A 68 24.28 7.25 -23.80
CA GLU A 68 24.44 6.47 -22.58
C GLU A 68 25.18 7.29 -21.51
N LEU A 69 24.59 7.37 -20.31
CA LEU A 69 25.15 8.03 -19.14
C LEU A 69 25.24 7.01 -18.00
N VAL A 70 26.34 7.03 -17.27
CA VAL A 70 26.53 6.18 -16.10
C VAL A 70 26.88 7.06 -14.90
N TYR A 71 26.01 7.08 -13.91
CA TYR A 71 26.24 7.72 -12.63
C TYR A 71 26.75 6.69 -11.62
N GLN A 72 27.80 7.02 -10.88
CA GLN A 72 28.34 6.18 -9.80
C GLN A 72 28.13 6.88 -8.45
N GLY A 73 27.76 6.09 -7.45
CA GLY A 73 27.58 6.58 -6.08
C GLY A 73 26.51 7.66 -5.95
N ILE A 74 25.37 7.50 -6.68
CA ILE A 74 24.28 8.48 -6.60
C ILE A 74 23.58 8.40 -5.26
N VAL A 75 23.42 9.55 -4.58
CA VAL A 75 22.64 9.70 -3.36
C VAL A 75 21.64 10.84 -3.54
N LEU A 76 20.36 10.55 -3.31
CA LEU A 76 19.26 11.51 -3.36
C LEU A 76 18.81 11.84 -1.95
N ARG A 77 18.80 13.15 -1.60
CA ARG A 77 18.37 13.65 -0.30
C ARG A 77 17.28 14.67 -0.47
N GLN A 78 16.38 14.72 0.51
CA GLN A 78 15.32 15.73 0.60
C GLN A 78 15.47 16.53 1.89
N GLU A 79 15.10 17.81 1.86
CA GLU A 79 14.95 18.60 3.08
C GLU A 79 13.77 18.09 3.91
N GLU A 80 13.98 17.89 5.19
CA GLU A 80 12.91 17.50 6.11
C GLU A 80 11.86 18.63 6.19
N PRO A 81 10.56 18.31 6.11
CA PRO A 81 9.48 19.31 6.15
C PRO A 81 9.48 20.21 7.38
N ARG A 82 10.17 19.81 8.45
CA ARG A 82 10.33 20.57 9.70
C ARG A 82 11.67 21.28 9.83
N GLY A 83 12.45 21.37 8.76
CA GLY A 83 13.70 22.17 8.71
C GLY A 83 14.85 21.63 9.57
N LYS A 84 14.85 20.34 9.95
CA LYS A 84 15.85 19.76 10.85
C LYS A 84 17.01 19.04 10.19
N GLY A 85 17.05 18.93 8.86
CA GLY A 85 18.15 18.26 8.18
C GLY A 85 17.81 17.74 6.78
N LEU A 86 18.74 16.96 6.23
CA LEU A 86 18.61 16.28 4.94
C LEU A 86 18.40 14.80 5.18
N ILE A 87 17.30 14.26 4.66
CA ILE A 87 16.96 12.84 4.74
C ILE A 87 17.39 12.16 3.44
N GLU A 88 18.11 11.05 3.53
CA GLU A 88 18.43 10.21 2.38
C GLU A 88 17.17 9.43 1.96
N ILE A 89 16.73 9.64 0.70
CA ILE A 89 15.56 8.98 0.13
C ILE A 89 15.96 7.75 -0.67
N ALA A 90 17.04 7.88 -1.45
CA ALA A 90 17.53 6.80 -2.29
C ALA A 90 19.04 6.89 -2.47
N ARG A 91 19.65 5.71 -2.59
CA ARG A 91 21.06 5.53 -2.94
C ARG A 91 21.19 4.41 -3.96
N ALA A 92 22.04 4.59 -4.96
CA ALA A 92 22.41 3.52 -5.86
C ALA A 92 23.92 3.53 -6.10
N GLY A 93 24.52 2.35 -6.16
CA GLY A 93 25.94 2.20 -6.45
C GLY A 93 26.25 2.59 -7.89
N LEU A 94 25.40 2.19 -8.83
CA LEU A 94 25.51 2.51 -10.24
C LEU A 94 24.12 2.71 -10.84
N VAL A 95 23.95 3.78 -11.62
CA VAL A 95 22.75 4.02 -12.42
C VAL A 95 23.19 4.24 -13.87
N ARG A 96 22.82 3.32 -14.74
CA ARG A 96 23.00 3.44 -16.20
C ARG A 96 21.72 4.00 -16.81
N LEU A 97 21.85 5.09 -17.52
CA LEU A 97 20.79 5.77 -18.22
C LEU A 97 21.03 5.66 -19.71
N VAL A 98 20.08 5.06 -20.42
CA VAL A 98 20.11 4.91 -21.88
C VAL A 98 18.95 5.72 -22.46
N ARG A 99 19.29 6.71 -23.29
CA ARG A 99 18.31 7.61 -23.91
C ARG A 99 18.06 7.16 -25.34
N GLY A 100 16.78 6.79 -25.63
CA GLY A 100 16.24 6.69 -26.97
C GLY A 100 15.64 8.03 -27.45
N ASP A 101 14.94 8.02 -28.57
CA ASP A 101 14.34 9.24 -29.13
C ASP A 101 13.31 9.86 -28.18
N ARG A 102 12.38 9.04 -27.65
CA ARG A 102 11.33 9.45 -26.71
C ARG A 102 11.21 8.52 -25.50
N GLU A 103 12.19 7.63 -25.33
CA GLU A 103 12.24 6.66 -24.25
C GLU A 103 13.51 6.87 -23.42
N LEU A 104 13.40 6.62 -22.13
CA LEU A 104 14.50 6.62 -21.18
C LEU A 104 14.51 5.29 -20.45
N THR A 105 15.64 4.58 -20.47
CA THR A 105 15.81 3.36 -19.70
C THR A 105 16.85 3.57 -18.61
N LEU A 106 16.45 3.28 -17.37
CA LEU A 106 17.26 3.36 -16.17
C LEU A 106 17.56 1.96 -15.66
N HIS A 107 18.83 1.60 -15.53
CA HIS A 107 19.27 0.39 -14.85
C HIS A 107 20.00 0.78 -13.57
N ALA A 108 19.45 0.42 -12.41
CA ALA A 108 20.05 0.71 -11.12
C ALA A 108 20.61 -0.55 -10.47
N GLU A 109 21.86 -0.49 -10.01
CA GLU A 109 22.51 -1.55 -9.26
C GLU A 109 22.69 -1.12 -7.81
N ASN A 110 22.50 -2.07 -6.88
CA ASN A 110 22.57 -1.80 -5.43
C ASN A 110 21.68 -0.62 -5.03
N LEU A 111 20.43 -0.64 -5.49
CA LEU A 111 19.45 0.38 -5.17
C LEU A 111 18.99 0.21 -3.72
N LYS A 112 19.08 1.28 -2.95
CA LYS A 112 18.54 1.36 -1.60
C LYS A 112 17.54 2.50 -1.55
N LEU A 113 16.31 2.18 -1.15
CA LEU A 113 15.24 3.14 -0.94
C LEU A 113 15.03 3.29 0.56
N SER A 114 15.10 4.52 1.05
CA SER A 114 14.85 4.84 2.45
C SER A 114 13.62 5.72 2.53
N GLY A 115 12.62 5.33 3.32
CA GLY A 115 11.39 6.08 3.45
C GLY A 115 10.97 6.21 4.90
N GLU A 116 11.21 7.35 5.53
CA GLU A 116 10.63 7.66 6.83
C GLU A 116 9.11 7.83 6.76
N SER A 117 8.57 8.07 5.56
CA SER A 117 7.14 8.18 5.34
C SER A 117 6.77 7.77 3.91
N PRO A 118 6.21 6.58 3.70
CA PRO A 118 5.67 6.14 2.42
C PRO A 118 4.56 7.04 1.88
N ARG A 119 3.84 7.74 2.75
CA ARG A 119 2.89 8.78 2.33
C ARG A 119 3.58 9.91 1.58
N GLN A 120 4.80 10.30 1.99
CA GLN A 120 5.60 11.31 1.27
C GLN A 120 6.11 10.75 -0.05
N ALA A 121 6.57 9.50 -0.10
CA ALA A 121 6.98 8.85 -1.34
C ALA A 121 5.82 8.78 -2.36
N LEU A 122 4.61 8.42 -1.91
CA LEU A 122 3.41 8.45 -2.76
C LEU A 122 3.06 9.88 -3.21
N ALA A 123 3.20 10.88 -2.36
CA ALA A 123 2.96 12.27 -2.72
C ALA A 123 3.97 12.75 -3.79
N GLN A 124 5.23 12.33 -3.71
CA GLN A 124 6.26 12.65 -4.71
C GLN A 124 5.98 11.95 -6.04
N VAL A 125 5.65 10.67 -6.03
CA VAL A 125 5.22 9.96 -7.24
C VAL A 125 3.96 10.60 -7.82
N GLY A 126 3.01 10.99 -6.99
CA GLY A 126 1.84 11.77 -7.37
C GLY A 126 2.22 13.08 -8.07
N SER A 127 3.26 13.78 -7.57
CA SER A 127 3.75 15.02 -8.18
C SER A 127 4.41 14.77 -9.56
N LEU A 128 5.11 13.66 -9.74
CA LEU A 128 5.64 13.24 -11.05
C LEU A 128 4.51 12.98 -12.04
N LEU A 129 3.46 12.28 -11.61
CA LEU A 129 2.25 12.07 -12.43
C LEU A 129 1.56 13.40 -12.78
N GLN A 130 1.62 14.40 -11.90
CA GLN A 130 1.09 15.74 -12.20
C GLN A 130 1.90 16.47 -13.28
N ARG A 131 3.23 16.34 -13.27
CA ARG A 131 4.17 17.02 -14.17
C ARG A 131 4.44 16.26 -15.47
N SER A 132 3.91 15.06 -15.65
CA SER A 132 4.24 14.16 -16.77
C SER A 132 4.02 14.79 -18.16
N GLY A 133 3.01 15.64 -18.33
CA GLY A 133 2.77 16.35 -19.60
C GLY A 133 3.85 17.38 -19.98
N LEU A 134 4.79 17.68 -19.10
CA LEU A 134 5.92 18.60 -19.35
C LEU A 134 7.20 17.83 -19.73
N LEU A 135 7.21 16.51 -19.64
CA LEU A 135 8.37 15.71 -19.99
C LEU A 135 8.44 15.50 -21.51
N PRO A 136 9.59 15.71 -22.15
CA PRO A 136 9.77 15.45 -23.58
C PRO A 136 9.95 13.95 -23.90
N LEU A 137 9.41 13.07 -23.04
CA LEU A 137 9.54 11.62 -23.08
C LEU A 137 8.15 10.98 -23.02
N ASP A 138 7.94 9.92 -23.79
CA ASP A 138 6.71 9.14 -23.76
C ASP A 138 6.78 8.02 -22.74
N ARG A 139 7.99 7.47 -22.50
CA ARG A 139 8.19 6.32 -21.64
C ARG A 139 9.50 6.40 -20.85
N ILE A 140 9.42 5.99 -19.59
CA ILE A 140 10.60 5.79 -18.75
C ILE A 140 10.52 4.36 -18.18
N ASN A 141 11.54 3.56 -18.46
CA ASN A 141 11.68 2.21 -17.93
C ASN A 141 12.73 2.21 -16.81
N LEU A 142 12.42 1.55 -15.70
CA LEU A 142 13.34 1.33 -14.58
C LEU A 142 13.52 -0.16 -14.37
N ALA A 143 14.76 -0.61 -14.25
CA ALA A 143 15.11 -1.97 -13.87
C ALA A 143 16.15 -1.96 -12.76
N ALA A 144 15.88 -2.70 -11.68
CA ALA A 144 16.84 -2.92 -10.61
C ALA A 144 16.78 -4.39 -10.18
N PRO A 145 17.80 -5.20 -10.44
CA PRO A 145 17.79 -6.62 -10.10
C PRO A 145 17.77 -6.86 -8.61
N ALA A 146 18.31 -5.95 -7.82
CA ALA A 146 18.27 -5.97 -6.36
C ALA A 146 18.02 -4.56 -5.80
N CYS A 147 17.09 -4.46 -4.88
CA CYS A 147 16.76 -3.23 -4.18
C CYS A 147 16.54 -3.54 -2.69
N GLU A 148 17.07 -2.72 -1.80
CA GLU A 148 16.76 -2.75 -0.37
C GLU A 148 15.75 -1.63 -0.08
N LEU A 149 14.62 -1.98 0.54
CA LEU A 149 13.62 -1.03 1.01
C LEU A 149 13.70 -0.93 2.53
N ASP A 150 14.08 0.24 3.04
CA ASP A 150 14.11 0.56 4.48
C ASP A 150 12.95 1.53 4.78
N LEU A 151 11.97 1.07 5.55
CA LEU A 151 10.77 1.85 5.86
C LEU A 151 10.91 2.70 7.14
N GLY A 152 12.12 2.82 7.69
CA GLY A 152 12.40 3.73 8.82
C GLY A 152 11.82 3.30 10.18
N HIS A 153 11.01 2.25 10.22
CA HIS A 153 10.50 1.65 11.45
C HIS A 153 11.38 0.50 11.90
N GLU A 154 11.50 0.28 13.19
CA GLU A 154 12.36 -0.71 13.82
C GLU A 154 12.34 -2.08 13.10
N GLY A 155 13.39 -2.34 12.32
CA GLY A 155 13.61 -3.63 11.66
C GLY A 155 12.82 -3.92 10.40
N LEU A 156 12.07 -2.97 9.84
CA LEU A 156 11.30 -3.16 8.61
C LEU A 156 12.16 -2.91 7.36
N ARG A 157 13.10 -3.83 7.11
CA ARG A 157 13.92 -3.86 5.90
C ARG A 157 13.49 -5.02 5.03
N TYR A 158 13.21 -4.72 3.78
CA TYR A 158 12.78 -5.70 2.78
C TYR A 158 13.79 -5.76 1.65
N ALA A 159 14.23 -6.97 1.32
CA ALA A 159 14.97 -7.23 0.09
C ALA A 159 13.95 -7.38 -1.05
N ILE A 160 14.07 -6.53 -2.06
CA ILE A 160 13.26 -6.54 -3.27
C ILE A 160 14.14 -7.01 -4.41
N GLY A 161 13.70 -8.05 -5.10
CA GLY A 161 14.33 -8.54 -6.32
C GLY A 161 13.50 -8.21 -7.55
N ASP A 162 14.15 -8.21 -8.70
CA ASP A 162 13.54 -8.07 -10.02
C ASP A 162 12.58 -6.86 -10.11
N LEU A 163 12.99 -5.72 -9.53
CA LEU A 163 12.22 -4.49 -9.62
C LEU A 163 12.20 -4.00 -11.07
N ALA A 164 11.02 -3.95 -11.66
CA ALA A 164 10.78 -3.40 -12.99
C ALA A 164 9.70 -2.32 -12.89
N GLY A 165 10.03 -1.10 -13.32
CA GLY A 165 9.13 0.04 -13.37
C GLY A 165 8.93 0.52 -14.79
N GLU A 166 7.72 0.88 -15.15
CA GLU A 166 7.35 1.51 -16.42
C GLU A 166 6.51 2.74 -16.14
N PHE A 167 6.97 3.89 -16.53
CA PHE A 167 6.22 5.14 -16.51
C PHE A 167 5.84 5.53 -17.93
N ILE A 168 4.55 5.68 -18.19
CA ILE A 168 3.98 6.12 -19.46
C ILE A 168 3.49 7.56 -19.27
N ALA A 169 4.10 8.50 -20.00
CA ALA A 169 3.80 9.93 -19.89
C ALA A 169 2.64 10.36 -20.81
N ASP A 170 1.53 9.61 -20.79
CA ASP A 170 0.31 9.99 -21.53
C ASP A 170 -0.25 11.31 -20.93
N PRO A 171 -0.49 12.35 -21.75
CA PRO A 171 -1.06 13.60 -21.28
C PRO A 171 -2.42 13.47 -20.60
N ALA A 172 -3.28 12.55 -21.09
CA ALA A 172 -4.61 12.31 -20.54
C ALA A 172 -4.59 11.36 -19.34
N ASN A 173 -3.70 10.35 -19.37
CA ASN A 173 -3.75 9.22 -18.46
C ASN A 173 -2.35 8.70 -18.08
N PRO A 174 -1.49 9.56 -17.46
CA PRO A 174 -0.16 9.13 -17.04
C PRO A 174 -0.27 7.95 -16.08
N THR A 175 0.56 6.94 -16.35
CA THR A 175 0.53 5.67 -15.61
C THR A 175 1.94 5.25 -15.20
N LEU A 176 2.09 4.87 -13.94
CA LEU A 176 3.29 4.21 -13.42
C LEU A 176 2.91 2.77 -13.04
N ARG A 177 3.61 1.80 -13.60
CA ARG A 177 3.53 0.38 -13.23
C ARG A 177 4.85 -0.04 -12.62
N VAL A 178 4.80 -0.72 -11.49
CA VAL A 178 5.98 -1.25 -10.80
C VAL A 178 5.69 -2.70 -10.46
N ALA A 179 6.47 -3.61 -11.02
CA ALA A 179 6.45 -5.02 -10.64
C ALA A 179 7.72 -5.33 -9.85
N TYR A 180 7.57 -6.07 -8.76
CA TYR A 180 8.69 -6.44 -7.91
C TYR A 180 8.44 -7.78 -7.22
N ARG A 181 9.53 -8.39 -6.79
CA ARG A 181 9.51 -9.61 -5.98
C ARG A 181 10.02 -9.29 -4.58
N LEU A 182 9.23 -9.58 -3.57
CA LEU A 182 9.68 -9.50 -2.18
C LEU A 182 10.43 -10.78 -1.84
N ALA A 183 11.70 -10.66 -1.51
CA ALA A 183 12.54 -11.80 -1.11
C ALA A 183 12.48 -11.93 0.42
N GLU A 184 11.54 -12.73 0.92
CA GLU A 184 11.60 -13.23 2.30
C GLU A 184 12.15 -14.66 2.33
N PRO A 185 12.80 -15.10 3.42
CA PRO A 185 13.22 -16.48 3.57
C PRO A 185 12.01 -17.42 3.44
N GLY A 186 11.98 -18.22 2.37
CA GLY A 186 10.92 -19.20 2.10
C GLY A 186 9.70 -18.69 1.32
N SER A 187 9.67 -17.44 0.86
CA SER A 187 8.56 -16.92 0.04
C SER A 187 9.08 -15.94 -1.01
N ALA A 188 8.75 -16.17 -2.27
CA ALA A 188 9.03 -15.27 -3.39
C ALA A 188 7.73 -14.61 -3.87
N THR A 189 7.21 -13.67 -3.09
CA THR A 189 5.97 -12.96 -3.42
C THR A 189 6.22 -11.97 -4.54
N ARG A 190 5.47 -12.10 -5.64
CA ARG A 190 5.48 -11.12 -6.73
C ARG A 190 4.31 -10.17 -6.56
N CYS A 191 4.61 -8.88 -6.59
CA CYS A 191 3.64 -7.80 -6.44
C CYS A 191 3.66 -6.89 -7.66
N GLU A 192 2.52 -6.34 -7.98
CA GLU A 192 2.34 -5.32 -9.01
C GLU A 192 1.65 -4.10 -8.39
N LEU A 193 2.28 -2.95 -8.53
CA LEU A 193 1.75 -1.66 -8.12
C LEU A 193 1.49 -0.83 -9.37
N THR A 194 0.26 -0.36 -9.54
CA THR A 194 -0.11 0.54 -10.63
C THR A 194 -0.64 1.85 -10.06
N LEU A 195 -0.03 2.96 -10.44
CA LEU A 195 -0.55 4.30 -10.18
C LEU A 195 -1.00 4.90 -11.51
N ASN A 196 -2.17 5.50 -11.49
CA ASN A 196 -2.79 6.11 -12.65
C ASN A 196 -3.43 7.44 -12.25
N ARG A 197 -3.39 8.42 -13.18
CA ARG A 197 -4.09 9.69 -13.01
C ARG A 197 -4.92 10.00 -14.25
N ASP A 198 -6.22 9.77 -14.16
CA ASP A 198 -7.18 10.09 -15.19
C ASP A 198 -7.52 11.61 -15.15
N ARG A 199 -6.95 12.34 -16.08
CA ARG A 199 -7.17 13.79 -16.25
C ARG A 199 -8.41 14.11 -17.08
N ALA A 200 -8.92 13.13 -17.83
CA ALA A 200 -10.16 13.26 -18.61
C ALA A 200 -11.39 13.17 -17.72
N ALA A 201 -11.29 12.53 -16.56
CA ALA A 201 -12.36 12.49 -15.57
C ALA A 201 -12.61 13.87 -14.94
N ASN A 202 -13.87 14.18 -14.66
CA ASN A 202 -14.25 15.40 -13.95
C ASN A 202 -15.07 15.03 -12.70
N PRO A 203 -14.53 15.19 -11.48
CA PRO A 203 -13.18 15.69 -11.16
C PRO A 203 -12.06 14.70 -11.52
N VAL A 204 -10.85 15.21 -11.73
CA VAL A 204 -9.65 14.40 -12.01
C VAL A 204 -9.50 13.30 -10.96
N ARG A 205 -9.28 12.06 -11.42
CA ARG A 205 -9.17 10.90 -10.53
C ARG A 205 -7.75 10.36 -10.51
N SER A 206 -7.23 10.11 -9.32
CA SER A 206 -6.00 9.35 -9.11
C SER A 206 -6.35 7.98 -8.54
N SER A 207 -5.70 6.93 -9.01
CA SER A 207 -5.87 5.56 -8.50
C SER A 207 -4.53 4.89 -8.25
N LEU A 208 -4.49 4.07 -7.20
CA LEU A 208 -3.37 3.20 -6.86
C LEU A 208 -3.93 1.80 -6.68
N VAL A 209 -3.39 0.84 -7.39
CA VAL A 209 -3.77 -0.57 -7.30
C VAL A 209 -2.54 -1.38 -6.92
N LEU A 210 -2.60 -2.05 -5.78
CA LEU A 210 -1.61 -3.04 -5.34
C LEU A 210 -2.23 -4.43 -5.54
N LYS A 211 -1.56 -5.29 -6.29
CA LYS A 211 -1.98 -6.65 -6.58
C LYS A 211 -0.88 -7.63 -6.21
N THR A 212 -1.21 -8.67 -5.45
CA THR A 212 -0.36 -9.84 -5.25
C THR A 212 -0.78 -10.95 -6.22
N LEU A 213 0.15 -11.81 -6.63
CA LEU A 213 -0.20 -13.02 -7.39
C LEU A 213 -0.81 -14.06 -6.47
N GLU A 214 -1.78 -14.83 -6.99
CA GLU A 214 -2.41 -15.94 -6.27
C GLU A 214 -1.37 -16.95 -5.77
N GLY A 215 -1.55 -17.41 -4.53
CA GLY A 215 -0.64 -18.37 -3.88
C GLY A 215 0.68 -17.77 -3.39
N LEU A 216 0.89 -16.46 -3.54
CA LEU A 216 2.10 -15.75 -3.11
C LEU A 216 1.71 -14.56 -2.21
N PRO A 217 1.30 -14.83 -0.96
CA PRO A 217 0.83 -13.78 -0.06
C PRO A 217 1.95 -12.86 0.39
N LEU A 218 1.62 -11.58 0.52
CA LEU A 218 2.49 -10.52 1.04
C LEU A 218 2.41 -10.48 2.57
N PRO A 219 3.52 -10.37 3.32
CA PRO A 219 3.44 -10.09 4.75
C PRO A 219 2.63 -8.84 5.04
N ALA A 220 1.62 -8.95 5.93
CA ALA A 220 0.74 -7.82 6.24
C ALA A 220 1.52 -6.61 6.79
N ARG A 221 2.64 -6.85 7.48
CA ARG A 221 3.55 -5.82 8.00
C ARG A 221 4.06 -4.82 6.94
N VAL A 222 4.13 -5.20 5.67
CA VAL A 222 4.48 -4.27 4.58
C VAL A 222 3.44 -3.15 4.46
N LEU A 223 2.22 -3.41 4.88
CA LEU A 223 1.12 -2.43 4.89
C LEU A 223 1.06 -1.60 6.19
N ASP A 224 1.89 -1.89 7.21
CA ASP A 224 1.91 -1.16 8.49
C ASP A 224 2.13 0.33 8.32
N VAL A 225 2.87 0.66 7.30
CA VAL A 225 3.09 2.03 6.86
C VAL A 225 1.79 2.82 6.63
N PHE A 226 0.71 2.14 6.25
CA PHE A 226 -0.58 2.76 5.94
C PHE A 226 -1.65 2.44 6.99
N PHE A 227 -1.63 1.23 7.57
CA PHE A 227 -2.79 0.66 8.25
C PHE A 227 -2.52 0.03 9.61
N GLU A 228 -1.29 0.08 10.14
CA GLU A 228 -0.91 -0.58 11.41
C GLU A 228 -1.36 -2.06 11.45
N THR A 229 -1.19 -2.77 10.32
CA THR A 229 -1.76 -4.11 10.11
C THR A 229 -1.21 -5.16 11.07
N ALA A 230 0.06 -5.07 11.49
CA ALA A 230 0.65 -6.00 12.44
C ALA A 230 -0.02 -5.91 13.82
N ASP A 231 -0.44 -4.72 14.24
CA ASP A 231 -1.16 -4.50 15.48
C ASP A 231 -2.59 -5.05 15.43
N TRP A 232 -3.16 -5.18 14.22
CA TRP A 232 -4.52 -5.68 14.03
C TRP A 232 -4.58 -7.16 13.74
N LEU A 233 -3.75 -7.63 12.84
CA LEU A 233 -3.83 -8.97 12.28
C LEU A 233 -2.81 -9.92 12.95
N GLY A 234 -1.82 -9.37 13.66
CA GLY A 234 -0.71 -10.13 14.22
C GLY A 234 0.53 -10.12 13.32
N GLN A 235 1.68 -10.42 13.91
CA GLN A 235 3.00 -10.31 13.27
C GLN A 235 3.21 -11.31 12.10
N ARG A 236 2.47 -12.42 12.08
CA ARG A 236 2.59 -13.48 11.07
C ARG A 236 1.57 -13.36 9.95
N ALA A 237 0.64 -12.42 10.07
CA ALA A 237 -0.41 -12.24 9.11
C ALA A 237 0.12 -11.90 7.72
N LYS A 238 -0.54 -12.45 6.70
CA LYS A 238 -0.22 -12.26 5.29
C LYS A 238 -1.45 -11.80 4.55
N VAL A 239 -1.23 -11.06 3.46
CA VAL A 239 -2.30 -10.51 2.60
C VAL A 239 -2.09 -11.00 1.18
N GLU A 240 -3.14 -11.51 0.57
CA GLU A 240 -3.19 -11.91 -0.82
C GLU A 240 -4.40 -11.27 -1.48
N GLY A 241 -4.25 -10.67 -2.65
CA GLY A 241 -5.38 -10.08 -3.36
C GLY A 241 -5.08 -8.76 -4.02
N THR A 242 -6.12 -7.95 -4.15
CA THR A 242 -6.07 -6.64 -4.79
C THR A 242 -6.59 -5.57 -3.84
N LEU A 243 -5.76 -4.57 -3.58
CA LEU A 243 -6.14 -3.33 -2.89
C LEU A 243 -6.14 -2.20 -3.90
N ALA A 244 -7.30 -1.61 -4.13
CA ALA A 244 -7.47 -0.44 -4.97
C ALA A 244 -7.80 0.78 -4.11
N LEU A 245 -6.99 1.83 -4.24
CA LEU A 245 -7.23 3.14 -3.63
C LEU A 245 -7.56 4.13 -4.73
N SER A 246 -8.55 4.98 -4.54
CA SER A 246 -8.90 6.03 -5.49
C SER A 246 -9.24 7.35 -4.79
N GLN A 247 -8.86 8.45 -5.43
CA GLN A 247 -9.10 9.80 -4.94
C GLN A 247 -9.63 10.65 -6.09
N ALA A 248 -10.70 11.39 -5.88
CA ALA A 248 -11.28 12.29 -6.87
C ALA A 248 -11.16 13.74 -6.41
N GLY A 249 -10.63 14.63 -7.27
CA GLY A 249 -10.59 16.08 -7.02
C GLY A 249 -9.79 16.54 -5.81
N GLY A 250 -8.86 15.72 -5.28
CA GLY A 250 -8.12 16.04 -4.05
C GLY A 250 -8.91 15.82 -2.75
N GLY A 251 -10.07 15.18 -2.82
CA GLY A 251 -10.84 14.72 -1.66
C GLY A 251 -10.21 13.52 -0.96
N ASP A 252 -10.98 12.84 -0.13
CA ASP A 252 -10.51 11.66 0.60
C ASP A 252 -10.35 10.43 -0.30
N TRP A 253 -9.59 9.45 0.19
CA TRP A 253 -9.34 8.21 -0.50
C TRP A 253 -10.47 7.20 -0.28
N ASP A 254 -11.01 6.67 -1.36
CA ASP A 254 -11.83 5.47 -1.36
C ASP A 254 -10.92 4.24 -1.46
N ALA A 255 -11.19 3.20 -0.66
CA ALA A 255 -10.49 1.93 -0.71
C ALA A 255 -11.45 0.80 -1.08
N ASP A 256 -11.00 -0.13 -1.92
CA ASP A 256 -11.67 -1.38 -2.27
C ASP A 256 -10.65 -2.52 -2.14
N PHE A 257 -10.93 -3.49 -1.28
CA PHE A 257 -10.09 -4.65 -1.07
C PHE A 257 -10.85 -5.93 -1.39
N GLN A 258 -10.20 -6.82 -2.13
CA GLN A 258 -10.65 -8.17 -2.43
C GLN A 258 -9.48 -9.13 -2.31
N GLY A 259 -9.63 -10.19 -1.51
CA GLY A 259 -8.54 -11.13 -1.32
C GLY A 259 -8.64 -11.93 -0.03
N ASN A 260 -7.51 -12.44 0.42
CA ASN A 260 -7.41 -13.25 1.63
C ASN A 260 -6.45 -12.59 2.64
N LEU A 261 -6.86 -12.58 3.88
CA LEU A 261 -5.98 -12.37 5.02
C LEU A 261 -5.68 -13.75 5.62
N ILE A 262 -4.42 -14.13 5.69
CA ILE A 262 -3.96 -15.47 6.04
C ILE A 262 -3.15 -15.37 7.32
N ASP A 263 -3.18 -16.41 8.16
CA ASP A 263 -2.46 -16.48 9.44
C ASP A 263 -2.80 -15.31 10.39
N VAL A 264 -4.07 -14.86 10.39
CA VAL A 264 -4.56 -13.81 11.28
C VAL A 264 -4.61 -14.35 12.71
N ASP A 265 -3.96 -13.66 13.63
CA ASP A 265 -3.98 -13.99 15.05
C ASP A 265 -5.25 -13.46 15.72
N LEU A 266 -6.17 -14.35 16.06
CA LEU A 266 -7.43 -14.02 16.72
C LEU A 266 -7.23 -13.40 18.12
N ALA A 267 -6.16 -13.78 18.82
CA ALA A 267 -5.85 -13.18 20.12
C ALA A 267 -5.41 -11.71 19.97
N THR A 268 -4.68 -11.39 18.92
CA THR A 268 -4.35 -9.99 18.60
C THR A 268 -5.56 -9.22 18.09
N LEU A 269 -6.37 -9.83 17.24
CA LEU A 269 -7.55 -9.19 16.63
C LEU A 269 -8.61 -8.83 17.68
N VAL A 270 -8.85 -9.69 18.67
CA VAL A 270 -9.91 -9.53 19.68
C VAL A 270 -9.33 -9.31 21.07
N GLY A 271 -8.52 -10.23 21.59
CA GLY A 271 -8.14 -10.26 22.99
C GLY A 271 -7.33 -9.04 23.45
N LYS A 272 -6.35 -8.59 22.68
CA LYS A 272 -5.56 -7.39 23.02
C LYS A 272 -6.38 -6.10 23.01
N ARG A 273 -7.44 -6.04 22.19
CA ARG A 273 -8.23 -4.83 21.97
C ARG A 273 -9.46 -4.76 22.85
N PHE A 274 -9.99 -5.90 23.18
CA PHE A 274 -11.19 -6.07 23.99
C PHE A 274 -10.86 -6.98 25.17
N PRO A 275 -10.18 -6.47 26.21
CA PRO A 275 -9.60 -7.26 27.30
C PRO A 275 -10.64 -8.07 28.08
N HIS A 276 -11.93 -7.76 27.94
CA HIS A 276 -13.01 -8.55 28.51
C HIS A 276 -13.35 -9.80 27.69
N HIS A 277 -12.77 -9.95 26.49
CA HIS A 277 -13.04 -11.05 25.60
C HIS A 277 -11.78 -11.87 25.34
N GLN A 278 -11.94 -13.18 25.40
CA GLN A 278 -10.88 -14.14 25.10
C GLN A 278 -11.24 -14.84 23.78
N LEU A 279 -10.32 -14.76 22.84
CA LEU A 279 -10.41 -15.51 21.59
C LEU A 279 -8.97 -15.81 21.14
N SER A 280 -8.69 -17.08 20.87
CA SER A 280 -7.37 -17.50 20.41
C SER A 280 -7.48 -18.39 19.19
N GLY A 281 -6.38 -18.54 18.48
CA GLY A 281 -6.29 -19.37 17.29
C GLY A 281 -5.81 -18.56 16.10
N THR A 282 -5.57 -19.24 14.98
CA THR A 282 -5.16 -18.64 13.71
C THR A 282 -6.31 -18.74 12.72
N ALA A 283 -6.62 -17.63 12.08
CA ALA A 283 -7.73 -17.55 11.14
C ALA A 283 -7.26 -17.19 9.72
N ARG A 284 -8.07 -17.59 8.75
CA ARG A 284 -8.11 -17.06 7.40
C ARG A 284 -9.38 -16.26 7.22
N ILE A 285 -9.27 -15.06 6.65
CA ILE A 285 -10.43 -14.23 6.31
C ILE A 285 -10.41 -14.04 4.79
N ALA A 286 -11.35 -14.71 4.10
CA ALA A 286 -11.56 -14.52 2.67
C ALA A 286 -12.49 -13.32 2.48
N VAL A 287 -11.96 -12.22 2.00
CA VAL A 287 -12.69 -10.98 1.75
C VAL A 287 -13.13 -10.99 0.30
N GLN A 288 -14.41 -11.20 0.06
CA GLN A 288 -15.01 -11.12 -1.28
C GLN A 288 -15.06 -9.67 -1.76
N ARG A 289 -15.34 -8.75 -0.85
CA ARG A 289 -15.31 -7.31 -1.06
C ARG A 289 -15.29 -6.56 0.26
N ALA A 290 -14.43 -5.56 0.35
CA ALA A 290 -14.46 -4.60 1.45
C ALA A 290 -14.26 -3.19 0.88
N ARG A 291 -15.27 -2.34 1.01
CA ARG A 291 -15.25 -0.95 0.56
C ARG A 291 -15.27 0.01 1.72
N TRP A 292 -14.32 0.91 1.70
CA TRP A 292 -14.21 2.00 2.65
C TRP A 292 -14.09 3.32 1.89
N GLY A 293 -14.71 4.40 2.39
CA GLY A 293 -14.62 5.70 1.75
C GLY A 293 -15.51 6.74 2.40
N GLU A 294 -15.36 7.99 1.97
CA GLU A 294 -16.16 9.09 2.45
C GLU A 294 -17.61 9.01 1.93
N ARG A 295 -18.56 9.20 2.82
CA ARG A 295 -19.92 9.57 2.43
C ARG A 295 -19.97 11.07 2.22
N SER A 296 -20.56 11.52 1.14
CA SER A 296 -20.69 12.91 0.66
C SER A 296 -21.20 13.96 1.67
N SER A 297 -21.26 13.66 2.95
CA SER A 297 -21.76 14.54 3.99
C SER A 297 -21.28 14.23 5.40
N GLN A 298 -19.98 14.04 5.68
CA GLN A 298 -19.40 14.17 7.02
C GLN A 298 -18.74 12.98 7.70
N GLN A 299 -18.82 11.73 7.23
CA GLN A 299 -18.08 10.63 7.91
C GLN A 299 -17.50 9.61 6.94
N ALA A 300 -16.16 9.47 6.97
CA ALA A 300 -15.47 8.34 6.38
C ALA A 300 -15.87 7.04 7.10
N GLY A 301 -16.18 5.98 6.36
CA GLY A 301 -16.57 4.72 6.97
C GLY A 301 -16.72 3.57 5.99
N TRP A 302 -16.96 2.39 6.53
CA TRP A 302 -17.23 1.20 5.74
C TRP A 302 -18.54 1.36 4.96
N ARG A 303 -18.47 1.11 3.65
CA ARG A 303 -19.65 1.10 2.78
C ARG A 303 -20.22 -0.30 2.65
N GLU A 304 -19.34 -1.29 2.55
CA GLU A 304 -19.69 -2.68 2.36
C GLU A 304 -18.54 -3.55 2.83
N ALA A 305 -18.82 -4.64 3.55
CA ALA A 305 -17.83 -5.67 3.81
C ALA A 305 -18.52 -7.03 3.70
N ARG A 306 -18.00 -7.88 2.82
CA ARG A 306 -18.48 -9.24 2.60
C ARG A 306 -17.31 -10.21 2.58
N GLY A 307 -17.46 -11.31 3.32
CA GLY A 307 -16.39 -12.30 3.38
C GLY A 307 -16.73 -13.46 4.28
N GLU A 308 -15.73 -14.30 4.50
CA GLU A 308 -15.80 -15.50 5.32
C GLU A 308 -14.56 -15.55 6.20
N LEU A 309 -14.78 -15.80 7.48
CA LEU A 309 -13.76 -16.08 8.47
C LEU A 309 -13.75 -17.57 8.77
N SER A 310 -12.61 -18.21 8.68
CA SER A 310 -12.41 -19.60 9.05
C SER A 310 -11.19 -19.76 9.96
N ALA A 311 -11.32 -20.56 11.03
CA ALA A 311 -10.21 -20.89 11.90
C ALA A 311 -10.29 -22.37 12.30
N SER A 312 -9.11 -23.00 12.38
CA SER A 312 -8.95 -24.37 12.85
C SER A 312 -8.24 -24.35 14.20
N GLN A 313 -8.94 -24.83 15.21
CA GLN A 313 -8.46 -24.91 16.60
C GLN A 313 -8.22 -23.55 17.29
N GLY A 314 -8.72 -23.44 18.49
CA GLY A 314 -8.55 -22.28 19.34
C GLY A 314 -9.42 -22.36 20.58
N THR A 315 -9.44 -21.25 21.34
CA THR A 315 -10.33 -21.08 22.49
C THR A 315 -11.18 -19.84 22.31
N ILE A 316 -12.39 -19.88 22.85
CA ILE A 316 -13.31 -18.73 22.88
C ILE A 316 -13.85 -18.55 24.29
N GLY A 317 -13.84 -17.32 24.79
CA GLY A 317 -14.40 -16.99 26.08
C GLY A 317 -15.91 -17.18 26.14
N VAL A 318 -16.40 -17.72 27.26
CA VAL A 318 -17.83 -17.91 27.51
C VAL A 318 -18.56 -16.56 27.51
N ASP A 319 -17.93 -15.51 28.06
CA ASP A 319 -18.48 -14.15 28.07
C ASP A 319 -18.67 -13.59 26.65
N LEU A 320 -17.72 -13.84 25.73
CA LEU A 320 -17.86 -13.47 24.32
C LEU A 320 -19.03 -14.21 23.66
N LEU A 321 -19.16 -15.52 23.91
CA LEU A 321 -20.28 -16.30 23.37
C LEU A 321 -21.63 -15.79 23.89
N GLN A 322 -21.73 -15.46 25.18
CA GLN A 322 -22.94 -14.89 25.77
C GLN A 322 -23.25 -13.49 25.22
N ALA A 323 -22.22 -12.64 25.03
CA ALA A 323 -22.39 -11.32 24.42
C ALA A 323 -22.86 -11.44 22.96
N LEU A 324 -22.30 -12.37 22.17
CA LEU A 324 -22.76 -12.67 20.81
C LEU A 324 -24.22 -13.13 20.80
N ALA A 325 -24.62 -13.98 21.74
CA ALA A 325 -26.01 -14.43 21.83
C ALA A 325 -26.96 -13.30 22.17
N ARG A 326 -26.61 -12.43 23.11
CA ARG A 326 -27.45 -11.34 23.59
C ARG A 326 -27.56 -10.20 22.57
N GLU A 327 -26.45 -9.75 22.02
CA GLU A 327 -26.38 -8.54 21.21
C GLU A 327 -26.49 -8.83 19.70
N MET A 328 -25.91 -9.94 19.25
CA MET A 328 -25.87 -10.34 17.84
C MET A 328 -26.86 -11.45 17.50
N LYS A 329 -27.65 -11.92 18.50
CA LYS A 329 -28.70 -12.95 18.36
C LYS A 329 -28.18 -14.32 17.90
N PHE A 330 -26.93 -14.66 18.21
CA PHE A 330 -26.44 -16.02 18.01
C PHE A 330 -27.21 -17.00 18.89
N ARG A 331 -27.42 -18.21 18.37
CA ARG A 331 -28.03 -19.28 19.13
C ARG A 331 -26.94 -20.19 19.70
N LEU A 332 -26.90 -20.31 21.02
CA LEU A 332 -25.93 -21.18 21.68
C LEU A 332 -26.52 -22.57 21.93
N SER A 333 -25.65 -23.59 21.83
CA SER A 333 -26.00 -24.95 22.21
C SER A 333 -26.32 -25.02 23.71
N PRO A 334 -27.31 -25.81 24.14
CA PRO A 334 -27.60 -26.05 25.56
C PRO A 334 -26.40 -26.54 26.37
N ARG A 335 -25.37 -27.07 25.71
CA ARG A 335 -24.10 -27.48 26.34
C ARG A 335 -23.34 -26.32 26.93
N ILE A 336 -23.39 -25.11 26.30
CA ILE A 336 -22.76 -23.90 26.82
C ILE A 336 -23.42 -23.46 28.13
N SER A 337 -24.74 -23.52 28.21
CA SER A 337 -25.49 -23.17 29.44
C SER A 337 -25.27 -24.15 30.60
N ARG A 338 -24.76 -25.36 30.31
CA ARG A 338 -24.45 -26.42 31.30
C ARG A 338 -22.96 -26.49 31.65
N LEU A 339 -22.14 -25.60 31.15
CA LEU A 339 -20.72 -25.55 31.51
C LEU A 339 -20.58 -25.25 33.01
N ASP A 340 -19.53 -25.81 33.61
CA ASP A 340 -19.12 -25.44 34.97
C ASP A 340 -18.93 -23.90 35.01
N PRO A 341 -19.56 -23.17 35.96
CA PRO A 341 -19.41 -21.74 36.13
C PRO A 341 -17.94 -21.27 36.28
N ARG A 342 -17.04 -22.19 36.62
CA ARG A 342 -15.60 -21.90 36.72
C ARG A 342 -14.87 -21.92 35.37
N LYS A 343 -15.48 -22.46 34.33
CA LYS A 343 -14.90 -22.48 32.99
C LYS A 343 -15.17 -21.15 32.29
N THR A 344 -14.12 -20.39 32.10
CA THR A 344 -14.15 -19.08 31.40
C THR A 344 -13.98 -19.22 29.89
N GLU A 345 -13.44 -20.33 29.42
CA GLU A 345 -13.11 -20.58 28.02
C GLU A 345 -13.60 -21.95 27.54
N VAL A 346 -13.89 -22.03 26.25
CA VAL A 346 -14.27 -23.26 25.55
C VAL A 346 -13.36 -23.48 24.34
N GLU A 347 -12.80 -24.69 24.23
CA GLU A 347 -12.04 -25.07 23.06
C GLU A 347 -12.97 -25.32 21.86
N PHE A 348 -12.54 -24.86 20.70
CA PHE A 348 -13.19 -25.19 19.43
C PHE A 348 -12.23 -25.89 18.47
N ARG A 349 -12.76 -26.80 17.66
CA ARG A 349 -12.05 -27.46 16.56
C ARG A 349 -12.16 -26.65 15.28
N SER A 350 -13.31 -26.04 15.05
CA SER A 350 -13.56 -25.28 13.83
C SER A 350 -14.48 -24.09 14.12
N LEU A 351 -14.11 -22.96 13.57
CA LEU A 351 -14.89 -21.71 13.52
C LEU A 351 -15.03 -21.33 12.06
N GLY A 352 -16.28 -21.12 11.60
CA GLY A 352 -16.57 -20.66 10.24
C GLY A 352 -17.75 -19.70 10.25
N LEU A 353 -17.51 -18.46 9.85
CA LEU A 353 -18.49 -17.39 9.85
C LEU A 353 -18.46 -16.64 8.53
N ALA A 354 -19.53 -16.70 7.76
CA ALA A 354 -19.78 -15.81 6.64
C ALA A 354 -20.48 -14.52 7.12
N PHE A 355 -20.03 -13.39 6.61
CA PHE A 355 -20.58 -12.10 6.98
C PHE A 355 -20.81 -11.20 5.75
N HIS A 356 -21.88 -10.41 5.81
CA HIS A 356 -22.16 -9.34 4.84
C HIS A 356 -22.70 -8.12 5.57
N MET A 357 -21.87 -7.10 5.70
CA MET A 357 -22.20 -5.81 6.28
C MET A 357 -22.62 -4.84 5.18
N GLN A 358 -23.82 -4.28 5.32
CA GLN A 358 -24.40 -3.32 4.39
C GLN A 358 -24.13 -1.87 4.80
N PRO A 359 -24.26 -0.90 3.88
CA PRO A 359 -24.15 0.52 4.19
C PRO A 359 -25.18 1.02 5.20
N SER A 360 -26.30 0.31 5.36
CA SER A 360 -27.34 0.59 6.37
C SER A 360 -26.90 0.28 7.80
N GLY A 361 -25.77 -0.43 7.98
CA GLY A 361 -25.35 -0.95 9.29
C GLY A 361 -26.00 -2.29 9.63
N GLU A 362 -26.74 -2.91 8.73
CA GLU A 362 -27.21 -4.28 8.87
C GLU A 362 -26.10 -5.28 8.57
N ILE A 363 -26.05 -6.35 9.34
CA ILE A 363 -25.08 -7.44 9.19
C ILE A 363 -25.82 -8.75 9.02
N HIS A 364 -25.64 -9.39 7.89
CA HIS A 364 -26.07 -10.76 7.66
C HIS A 364 -24.96 -11.72 8.05
N LEU A 365 -25.28 -12.71 8.85
CA LEU A 365 -24.33 -13.72 9.34
C LEU A 365 -24.84 -15.11 9.00
N ALA A 366 -23.92 -16.00 8.58
CA ALA A 366 -24.24 -17.39 8.32
C ALA A 366 -23.05 -18.28 8.74
N GLY A 367 -23.29 -19.56 8.91
CA GLY A 367 -22.21 -20.51 9.10
C GLY A 367 -21.40 -20.74 7.81
N ALA A 368 -20.12 -21.02 7.95
CA ALA A 368 -19.20 -21.30 6.83
C ALA A 368 -18.33 -22.55 7.08
N LEU A 369 -18.87 -23.55 7.77
CA LEU A 369 -18.15 -24.80 8.12
C LEU A 369 -18.27 -25.90 7.05
N GLY A 370 -18.89 -25.62 5.91
CA GLY A 370 -19.09 -26.57 4.82
C GLY A 370 -20.27 -27.50 5.04
N ASN A 371 -20.39 -28.52 4.16
CA ASN A 371 -21.56 -29.38 4.07
C ASN A 371 -21.68 -30.43 5.21
N GLU A 372 -20.68 -30.57 6.06
CA GLU A 372 -20.71 -31.50 7.18
C GLU A 372 -21.63 -31.05 8.32
N PHE A 373 -21.96 -29.77 8.36
CA PHE A 373 -22.76 -29.13 9.40
C PHE A 373 -23.96 -28.40 8.82
N SER A 374 -24.91 -28.05 9.69
CA SER A 374 -26.02 -27.17 9.29
C SER A 374 -25.49 -25.81 8.77
N PRO A 375 -26.10 -25.22 7.72
CA PRO A 375 -25.65 -23.96 7.13
C PRO A 375 -25.54 -22.79 8.09
N ASP A 376 -26.18 -22.88 9.24
CA ASP A 376 -26.15 -21.91 10.31
C ASP A 376 -25.09 -22.20 11.39
N THR A 377 -24.39 -23.35 11.31
CA THR A 377 -23.36 -23.70 12.30
C THR A 377 -22.12 -22.87 12.13
N VAL A 378 -21.72 -22.17 13.20
CA VAL A 378 -20.56 -21.23 13.21
C VAL A 378 -19.38 -21.78 13.99
N LEU A 379 -19.65 -22.48 15.09
CA LEU A 379 -18.62 -22.95 16.02
C LEU A 379 -18.86 -24.39 16.40
N VAL A 380 -17.82 -25.21 16.31
CA VAL A 380 -17.87 -26.65 16.62
C VAL A 380 -16.69 -27.04 17.49
N ASN A 381 -16.92 -27.81 18.54
CA ASN A 381 -15.83 -28.47 19.25
C ASN A 381 -15.57 -29.86 18.66
N ALA A 382 -14.78 -30.70 19.33
CA ALA A 382 -14.44 -32.04 18.85
C ALA A 382 -15.68 -32.96 18.64
N THR A 383 -16.80 -32.68 19.32
CA THR A 383 -17.94 -33.60 19.41
C THR A 383 -19.27 -33.03 18.92
N ALA A 384 -19.45 -31.70 18.93
CA ALA A 384 -20.76 -31.12 18.61
C ALA A 384 -20.71 -29.63 18.29
N PRO A 385 -21.74 -29.09 17.61
CA PRO A 385 -21.94 -27.66 17.45
C PRO A 385 -22.10 -26.93 18.80
N LEU A 386 -21.47 -25.78 18.92
CA LEU A 386 -21.50 -24.91 20.09
C LEU A 386 -22.31 -23.65 19.85
N ALA A 387 -22.21 -23.05 18.66
CA ALA A 387 -22.92 -21.83 18.31
C ALA A 387 -23.41 -21.86 16.87
N PHE A 388 -24.52 -21.19 16.65
CA PHE A 388 -25.18 -21.06 15.36
C PHE A 388 -25.41 -19.58 15.04
N ALA A 389 -25.36 -19.24 13.77
CA ALA A 389 -25.68 -17.89 13.28
C ALA A 389 -27.12 -17.50 13.61
N PRO A 390 -27.42 -16.19 13.69
CA PRO A 390 -28.78 -15.70 13.87
C PRO A 390 -29.65 -16.05 12.67
N SER A 391 -30.94 -16.29 12.90
CA SER A 391 -31.92 -16.50 11.82
C SER A 391 -32.35 -15.22 11.10
N GLY A 392 -31.89 -14.07 11.55
CA GLY A 392 -32.19 -12.74 10.97
C GLY A 392 -30.94 -11.86 10.88
N THR A 393 -31.15 -10.59 10.61
CA THR A 393 -30.07 -9.59 10.58
C THR A 393 -29.62 -9.21 11.98
N ALA A 394 -28.33 -9.05 12.15
CA ALA A 394 -27.70 -8.37 13.26
C ALA A 394 -27.43 -6.90 12.89
N SER A 395 -27.02 -6.09 13.83
CA SER A 395 -26.67 -4.69 13.58
C SER A 395 -25.24 -4.37 14.00
N VAL A 396 -24.63 -3.37 13.35
CA VAL A 396 -23.35 -2.81 13.78
C VAL A 396 -23.40 -2.35 15.23
N HIS A 397 -24.53 -1.82 15.68
CA HIS A 397 -24.73 -1.44 17.06
C HIS A 397 -24.63 -2.64 18.01
N GLY A 398 -25.23 -3.78 17.65
CA GLY A 398 -25.09 -5.04 18.39
C GLY A 398 -23.63 -5.52 18.42
N LEU A 399 -22.90 -5.40 17.31
CA LEU A 399 -21.49 -5.72 17.26
C LEU A 399 -20.66 -4.83 18.22
N ILE A 400 -20.92 -3.52 18.22
CA ILE A 400 -20.26 -2.58 19.14
C ILE A 400 -20.55 -2.96 20.61
N LYS A 401 -21.81 -3.25 20.95
CA LYS A 401 -22.17 -3.70 22.30
C LYS A 401 -21.55 -5.03 22.68
N THR A 402 -21.41 -5.94 21.72
CA THR A 402 -20.72 -7.21 21.94
C THR A 402 -19.25 -6.98 22.31
N LEU A 403 -18.55 -6.11 21.56
CA LEU A 403 -17.12 -5.86 21.76
C LEU A 403 -16.83 -4.98 22.99
N PHE A 404 -17.78 -4.09 23.35
CA PHE A 404 -17.69 -3.21 24.51
C PHE A 404 -18.92 -3.44 25.43
N PRO A 405 -18.91 -4.51 26.22
CA PRO A 405 -20.00 -4.72 27.18
C PRO A 405 -19.97 -3.60 28.24
N VAL A 406 -20.97 -2.74 28.18
CA VAL A 406 -21.14 -1.67 29.17
C VAL A 406 -21.88 -2.29 30.36
N ALA A 407 -21.18 -2.45 31.46
CA ALA A 407 -21.84 -2.78 32.71
C ALA A 407 -22.71 -1.58 33.16
N ASP A 408 -24.01 -1.77 33.21
CA ASP A 408 -25.01 -0.87 33.88
C ASP A 408 -25.04 0.61 33.48
N SER A 409 -24.70 0.96 32.23
CA SER A 409 -24.75 2.36 31.78
C SER A 409 -26.06 2.76 31.15
N PRO A 410 -26.51 4.03 31.34
CA PRO A 410 -27.75 4.55 30.77
C PRO A 410 -27.72 4.51 29.23
N PRO A 411 -28.86 4.75 28.53
CA PRO A 411 -29.04 4.50 27.10
C PRO A 411 -28.15 5.40 26.23
N GLY A 412 -26.89 5.00 26.08
CA GLY A 412 -25.88 5.62 25.21
C GLY A 412 -24.61 4.78 25.25
N VAL A 413 -24.18 4.26 24.14
CA VAL A 413 -22.90 3.55 24.06
C VAL A 413 -21.77 4.59 24.12
N MET A 414 -21.17 4.76 25.29
CA MET A 414 -19.93 5.54 25.40
C MET A 414 -18.76 4.64 24.98
N VAL A 415 -18.29 4.82 23.76
CA VAL A 415 -17.06 4.18 23.27
C VAL A 415 -15.89 5.05 23.70
N PRO A 416 -14.95 4.53 24.54
CA PRO A 416 -13.78 5.32 24.92
C PRO A 416 -12.98 5.71 23.66
N LEU A 417 -12.55 6.97 23.56
CA LEU A 417 -11.75 7.47 22.46
C LEU A 417 -10.30 6.93 22.56
N THR A 418 -10.15 5.64 22.31
CA THR A 418 -8.84 4.99 22.17
C THR A 418 -8.49 4.88 20.68
N PRO A 419 -7.21 4.72 20.30
CA PRO A 419 -6.85 4.44 18.91
C PRO A 419 -7.61 3.24 18.32
N GLN A 420 -7.93 2.25 19.18
CA GLN A 420 -8.67 1.06 18.80
C GLN A 420 -10.16 1.34 18.52
N SER A 421 -10.77 2.23 19.29
CA SER A 421 -12.17 2.58 19.09
C SER A 421 -12.43 3.45 17.85
N ARG A 422 -11.40 4.10 17.31
CA ARG A 422 -11.53 4.90 16.07
C ARG A 422 -12.01 4.07 14.88
N LEU A 423 -11.64 2.80 14.80
CA LEU A 423 -12.13 1.90 13.74
C LEU A 423 -13.63 1.57 13.91
N LEU A 424 -14.11 1.50 15.15
CA LEU A 424 -15.54 1.31 15.39
C LEU A 424 -16.35 2.55 15.02
N LEU A 425 -15.77 3.75 15.13
CA LEU A 425 -16.39 4.98 14.63
C LEU A 425 -16.50 5.01 13.10
N CYS A 426 -15.68 4.21 12.39
CA CYS A 426 -15.75 4.06 10.95
C CYS A 426 -16.83 3.05 10.51
N LEU A 427 -17.43 2.28 11.42
CA LEU A 427 -18.49 1.34 11.08
C LEU A 427 -19.77 2.10 10.65
N PRO A 428 -20.54 1.58 9.68
CA PRO A 428 -21.77 2.22 9.23
C PRO A 428 -22.81 2.22 10.35
N VAL A 429 -23.17 3.41 10.83
CA VAL A 429 -24.24 3.59 11.82
C VAL A 429 -25.51 4.01 11.09
N ALA A 430 -26.64 3.41 11.44
CA ALA A 430 -27.92 3.78 10.85
C ALA A 430 -28.21 5.28 11.04
N PRO A 431 -28.71 6.00 10.03
CA PRO A 431 -28.87 7.45 10.07
C PRO A 431 -29.74 7.96 11.22
N GLU A 432 -30.66 7.17 11.71
CA GLU A 432 -31.52 7.51 12.88
C GLU A 432 -30.74 7.60 14.21
N ILE A 433 -29.66 6.80 14.35
CA ILE A 433 -28.80 6.82 15.54
C ILE A 433 -27.83 8.00 15.47
N ALA A 434 -27.31 8.31 14.27
CA ALA A 434 -26.45 9.45 14.04
C ALA A 434 -27.18 10.80 14.33
N ALA A 435 -28.46 10.91 13.97
CA ALA A 435 -29.27 12.10 14.24
C ALA A 435 -29.54 12.32 15.73
N LYS A 436 -29.65 11.24 16.54
CA LYS A 436 -29.81 11.33 17.99
C LYS A 436 -28.52 11.65 18.74
N SER A 437 -27.37 11.20 18.25
CA SER A 437 -26.07 11.50 18.86
C SER A 437 -25.52 12.89 18.50
N GLY A 438 -25.87 13.43 17.34
CA GLY A 438 -25.45 14.78 16.90
C GLY A 438 -26.07 15.94 17.71
N ARG A 439 -27.11 15.71 18.49
CA ARG A 439 -27.73 16.75 19.35
C ARG A 439 -27.01 16.97 20.70
N THR A 440 -26.09 16.11 21.08
CA THR A 440 -25.38 16.20 22.37
C THR A 440 -23.94 16.70 22.28
N LEU A 441 -23.40 16.94 21.07
CA LEU A 441 -22.04 17.45 20.87
C LEU A 441 -21.98 18.97 20.59
N GLY A 442 -23.08 19.69 20.64
CA GLY A 442 -23.20 21.13 20.41
C GLY A 442 -23.52 21.96 21.64
N GLY A 443 -22.76 21.77 22.72
CA GLY A 443 -22.98 22.57 23.93
C GLY A 443 -21.83 22.46 24.92
N ASN A 444 -20.81 23.18 24.71
CA ASN A 444 -19.95 24.05 25.52
C ASN A 444 -18.58 24.20 24.93
#